data_137b3b2a4aa5fca03ab2331ce11aabe3
#
_entry.id   137b3b2a4aa5fca03ab2331ce11aabe3
#
_cell.length_a   1.000
_cell.length_b   1.000
_cell.length_c   1.000
_cell.angle_alpha   90.00
_cell.angle_beta   90.00
_cell.angle_gamma   90.00
#
_symmetry.space_group_name_H-M   'P 1'
#
loop_
_entity.id
_entity.type
_entity.pdbx_description
1 polymer ?
#
loop_
_entity_poly.entity_id
_entity_poly.type
_entity_poly.pdbx_seq_one_letter_code
_entity_poly.pdbx_strand_id
1 'polypeptide(L)'
;MVMVFGIISFSKLKTELMPDISFGVVTVSTTYSGATPEEIERLISKPLEEQISTIGGLKSISSRNLEGISIVSAEFNSEEDIDKALQSVRDKVSQARNSLPYDLEEEPVITKFDPSDSPIIKLAVTADLSTTELYDVVHEQVKPLLEKISGVGKAEITGGTKREIQIEIDRKKLYDYGFSALTIANSLKNAGSNVSIGKHDALGQSVMFRSIGEFNNIDQIKRTTISFSGDVANSTVLKALGDVKEGAKDADTLSYFYYPESYLNKAVAVMPKNTGSAASPAGKKTGALKPDTEAGSAGPADTKDGYFQKSCIILDIYRQSGANSVAVAEEVKKQMASINSSLAAQKGLPSVMYIYDSAKDIKANVRDVQETLFVGILLAIVVVYLFLGNFRATLITSISIPISLVGAFIFMYVLGFSMNVMTLMALSLCIGILVDDAIVVQENIFRRMENGEKPVVSAVKGTEEVMLAVIATSLTIVAVFSPIGMVTGIAGRMLRPFGFTVAAAVIISLGVALSLSPLLNGY
;
A
#
# COMPACT_ATOMS: atom_id res chain seq x y z
N MET A 1 -6.43 33.88 16.22
CA MET A 1 -7.41 33.04 15.50
C MET A 1 -6.74 32.17 14.44
N VAL A 2 -6.03 32.74 13.44
CA VAL A 2 -5.35 31.96 12.35
C VAL A 2 -4.39 30.91 12.91
N MET A 3 -3.56 31.25 13.89
CA MET A 3 -2.62 30.31 14.53
C MET A 3 -3.34 29.11 15.17
N VAL A 4 -4.44 29.36 15.91
CA VAL A 4 -5.17 28.27 16.60
C VAL A 4 -5.80 27.33 15.60
N PHE A 5 -6.53 27.87 14.62
CA PHE A 5 -7.15 27.04 13.57
C PHE A 5 -6.11 26.34 12.70
N GLY A 6 -5.00 27.01 12.39
CA GLY A 6 -3.92 26.42 11.61
C GLY A 6 -3.22 25.24 12.31
N ILE A 7 -2.96 25.34 13.62
CA ILE A 7 -2.40 24.24 14.42
C ILE A 7 -3.37 23.07 14.52
N ILE A 8 -4.67 23.36 14.71
CA ILE A 8 -5.70 22.30 14.70
C ILE A 8 -5.77 21.62 13.34
N SER A 9 -5.74 22.38 12.25
CA SER A 9 -5.73 21.85 10.89
C SER A 9 -4.49 20.99 10.64
N PHE A 10 -3.30 21.47 11.03
CA PHE A 10 -2.05 20.70 10.93
C PHE A 10 -2.14 19.35 11.62
N SER A 11 -2.70 19.28 12.83
CA SER A 11 -2.84 18.03 13.58
C SER A 11 -3.81 17.02 12.94
N LYS A 12 -4.71 17.50 12.06
CA LYS A 12 -5.70 16.68 11.35
C LYS A 12 -5.29 16.33 9.92
N LEU A 13 -4.24 16.97 9.38
CA LEU A 13 -3.75 16.66 8.05
C LEU A 13 -3.15 15.25 8.00
N LYS A 14 -3.55 14.48 6.98
CA LYS A 14 -2.93 13.19 6.69
C LYS A 14 -1.51 13.40 6.19
N THR A 15 -0.60 12.50 6.58
CA THR A 15 0.79 12.54 6.12
C THR A 15 1.04 11.36 5.19
N GLU A 16 1.42 11.68 3.95
CA GLU A 16 1.60 10.71 2.87
C GLU A 16 2.87 11.04 2.09
N LEU A 17 3.42 10.09 1.34
CA LEU A 17 4.60 10.34 0.51
C LEU A 17 4.23 11.19 -0.72
N MET A 18 3.18 10.78 -1.42
CA MET A 18 2.67 11.43 -2.64
C MET A 18 1.24 11.92 -2.40
N PRO A 19 0.78 12.94 -3.13
CA PRO A 19 -0.63 13.27 -3.15
C PRO A 19 -1.45 12.07 -3.65
N ASP A 20 -2.73 12.04 -3.30
CA ASP A 20 -3.66 11.03 -3.79
C ASP A 20 -3.83 11.18 -5.32
N ILE A 21 -3.20 10.28 -6.06
CA ILE A 21 -3.14 10.32 -7.52
C ILE A 21 -3.86 9.08 -8.05
N SER A 22 -5.15 9.21 -8.31
CA SER A 22 -5.84 8.22 -9.13
C SER A 22 -5.42 8.41 -10.60
N PHE A 23 -4.82 7.39 -11.20
CA PHE A 23 -4.37 7.48 -12.62
C PHE A 23 -5.51 7.42 -13.62
N GLY A 24 -6.75 7.23 -13.17
CA GLY A 24 -7.90 7.11 -14.08
C GLY A 24 -7.84 5.85 -14.96
N VAL A 25 -7.05 4.85 -14.57
CA VAL A 25 -6.89 3.60 -15.34
C VAL A 25 -7.50 2.44 -14.57
N VAL A 26 -8.39 1.71 -15.22
CA VAL A 26 -8.92 0.42 -14.75
C VAL A 26 -8.35 -0.67 -15.63
N THR A 27 -7.77 -1.69 -15.02
CA THR A 27 -7.16 -2.83 -15.71
C THR A 27 -7.99 -4.09 -15.45
N VAL A 28 -8.28 -4.82 -16.52
CA VAL A 28 -8.92 -6.14 -16.47
C VAL A 28 -7.87 -7.17 -16.89
N SER A 29 -7.48 -8.04 -15.97
CA SER A 29 -6.55 -9.14 -16.22
C SER A 29 -7.32 -10.46 -16.27
N THR A 30 -7.11 -11.25 -17.31
CA THR A 30 -7.77 -12.53 -17.51
C THR A 30 -6.73 -13.59 -17.86
N THR A 31 -6.68 -14.67 -17.10
CA THR A 31 -5.79 -15.81 -17.35
C THR A 31 -6.54 -16.88 -18.15
N TYR A 32 -5.93 -17.36 -19.21
CA TYR A 32 -6.41 -18.47 -20.03
C TYR A 32 -5.22 -19.34 -20.44
N SER A 33 -4.87 -20.28 -19.59
CA SER A 33 -3.65 -21.08 -19.68
C SER A 33 -3.56 -21.87 -20.99
N GLY A 34 -2.37 -21.87 -21.60
CA GLY A 34 -2.08 -22.63 -22.83
C GLY A 34 -2.56 -22.00 -24.13
N ALA A 35 -3.18 -20.83 -24.10
CA ALA A 35 -3.60 -20.10 -25.31
C ALA A 35 -2.47 -19.21 -25.83
N THR A 36 -2.35 -19.14 -27.16
CA THR A 36 -1.40 -18.24 -27.83
C THR A 36 -1.86 -16.78 -27.72
N PRO A 37 -0.96 -15.78 -27.91
CA PRO A 37 -1.33 -14.36 -27.87
C PRO A 37 -2.46 -14.00 -28.84
N GLU A 38 -2.51 -14.61 -30.03
CA GLU A 38 -3.54 -14.39 -31.03
C GLU A 38 -4.90 -14.98 -30.61
N GLU A 39 -4.88 -16.12 -29.90
CA GLU A 39 -6.09 -16.69 -29.31
C GLU A 39 -6.61 -15.85 -28.16
N ILE A 40 -5.71 -15.37 -27.30
CA ILE A 40 -6.04 -14.44 -26.20
C ILE A 40 -6.68 -13.17 -26.75
N GLU A 41 -6.11 -12.57 -27.81
CA GLU A 41 -6.69 -11.40 -28.45
C GLU A 41 -8.12 -11.67 -28.91
N ARG A 42 -8.31 -12.74 -29.67
CA ARG A 42 -9.58 -13.05 -30.31
C ARG A 42 -10.66 -13.48 -29.32
N LEU A 43 -10.31 -14.33 -28.33
CA LEU A 43 -11.27 -14.96 -27.45
C LEU A 43 -11.53 -14.18 -26.15
N ILE A 44 -10.57 -13.36 -25.71
CA ILE A 44 -10.64 -12.67 -24.42
C ILE A 44 -10.63 -11.15 -24.61
N SER A 45 -9.56 -10.60 -25.21
CA SER A 45 -9.36 -9.15 -25.23
C SER A 45 -10.41 -8.43 -26.04
N LYS A 46 -10.67 -8.89 -27.27
CA LYS A 46 -11.63 -8.26 -28.17
C LYS A 46 -13.06 -8.23 -27.61
N PRO A 47 -13.65 -9.33 -27.09
CA PRO A 47 -14.95 -9.28 -26.41
C PRO A 47 -15.00 -8.32 -25.22
N LEU A 48 -13.92 -8.24 -24.43
CA LEU A 48 -13.83 -7.29 -23.31
C LEU A 48 -13.74 -5.84 -23.81
N GLU A 49 -12.90 -5.56 -24.79
CA GLU A 49 -12.77 -4.23 -25.40
C GLU A 49 -14.09 -3.74 -26.00
N GLU A 50 -14.82 -4.60 -26.72
CA GLU A 50 -16.12 -4.26 -27.32
C GLU A 50 -17.14 -3.83 -26.27
N GLN A 51 -17.19 -4.50 -25.11
CA GLN A 51 -18.09 -4.12 -24.04
C GLN A 51 -17.61 -2.88 -23.28
N ILE A 52 -16.33 -2.81 -22.93
CA ILE A 52 -15.75 -1.71 -22.16
C ILE A 52 -15.77 -0.41 -22.97
N SER A 53 -15.58 -0.46 -24.28
CA SER A 53 -15.60 0.72 -25.17
C SER A 53 -16.94 1.47 -25.14
N THR A 54 -18.01 0.84 -24.68
CA THR A 54 -19.34 1.48 -24.56
C THR A 54 -19.50 2.34 -23.32
N ILE A 55 -18.50 2.38 -22.40
CA ILE A 55 -18.56 3.16 -21.18
C ILE A 55 -18.34 4.65 -21.47
N GLY A 56 -19.19 5.51 -20.92
CA GLY A 56 -19.01 6.95 -21.00
C GLY A 56 -17.77 7.42 -20.24
N GLY A 57 -17.16 8.53 -20.68
CA GLY A 57 -15.96 9.07 -20.03
C GLY A 57 -14.66 8.34 -20.33
N LEU A 58 -14.71 7.28 -21.16
CA LEU A 58 -13.52 6.55 -21.62
C LEU A 58 -12.69 7.46 -22.55
N LYS A 59 -11.39 7.57 -22.25
CA LYS A 59 -10.41 8.31 -23.07
C LYS A 59 -9.72 7.41 -24.08
N SER A 60 -9.25 6.27 -23.62
CA SER A 60 -8.59 5.27 -24.46
C SER A 60 -8.76 3.87 -23.87
N ILE A 61 -8.70 2.85 -24.73
CA ILE A 61 -8.62 1.46 -24.35
C ILE A 61 -7.44 0.83 -25.08
N SER A 62 -6.71 -0.01 -24.39
CA SER A 62 -5.59 -0.76 -24.97
C SER A 62 -5.54 -2.14 -24.33
N SER A 63 -5.12 -3.12 -25.12
CA SER A 63 -4.88 -4.47 -24.63
C SER A 63 -3.44 -4.91 -24.86
N ARG A 64 -2.96 -5.77 -23.99
CA ARG A 64 -1.70 -6.47 -24.11
C ARG A 64 -1.97 -7.96 -23.96
N ASN A 65 -1.66 -8.69 -25.03
CA ASN A 65 -1.89 -10.13 -25.12
C ASN A 65 -0.56 -10.85 -24.99
N LEU A 66 -0.44 -11.65 -23.98
CA LEU A 66 0.70 -12.51 -23.70
C LEU A 66 0.26 -13.97 -23.77
N GLU A 67 1.21 -14.91 -23.79
CA GLU A 67 0.88 -16.33 -23.71
C GLU A 67 0.13 -16.62 -22.40
N GLY A 68 -1.11 -17.06 -22.49
CA GLY A 68 -1.96 -17.40 -21.36
C GLY A 68 -2.57 -16.21 -20.60
N ILE A 69 -2.31 -14.94 -20.96
CA ILE A 69 -2.78 -13.78 -20.19
C ILE A 69 -3.23 -12.64 -21.11
N SER A 70 -4.43 -12.12 -20.86
CA SER A 70 -4.94 -10.85 -21.41
C SER A 70 -4.89 -9.76 -20.33
N ILE A 71 -4.40 -8.57 -20.70
CA ILE A 71 -4.43 -7.38 -19.87
C ILE A 71 -5.10 -6.25 -20.69
N VAL A 72 -6.34 -5.93 -20.36
CA VAL A 72 -7.09 -4.83 -20.99
C VAL A 72 -7.08 -3.64 -20.06
N SER A 73 -6.56 -2.50 -20.52
CA SER A 73 -6.44 -1.25 -19.75
C SER A 73 -7.36 -0.19 -20.33
N ALA A 74 -8.30 0.28 -19.53
CA ALA A 74 -9.24 1.35 -19.85
C ALA A 74 -8.81 2.63 -19.15
N GLU A 75 -8.42 3.66 -19.90
CA GLU A 75 -8.07 4.99 -19.39
C GLU A 75 -9.29 5.90 -19.49
N PHE A 76 -9.69 6.52 -18.38
CA PHE A 76 -10.81 7.44 -18.28
C PHE A 76 -10.34 8.89 -18.25
N ASN A 77 -11.22 9.81 -18.63
CA ASN A 77 -10.95 11.23 -18.52
C ASN A 77 -10.68 11.66 -17.08
N SER A 78 -9.85 12.68 -16.89
CA SER A 78 -9.39 13.11 -15.57
C SER A 78 -10.52 13.65 -14.65
N GLU A 79 -11.67 13.98 -15.22
CA GLU A 79 -12.85 14.48 -14.51
C GLU A 79 -13.72 13.34 -13.97
N GLU A 80 -13.52 12.11 -14.47
CA GLU A 80 -14.32 10.96 -14.08
C GLU A 80 -13.91 10.42 -12.71
N ASP A 81 -14.91 10.02 -11.94
CA ASP A 81 -14.72 9.32 -10.68
C ASP A 81 -14.29 7.86 -10.96
N ILE A 82 -13.06 7.52 -10.59
CA ILE A 82 -12.47 6.21 -10.88
C ILE A 82 -13.22 5.06 -10.19
N ASP A 83 -13.86 5.29 -9.04
CA ASP A 83 -14.61 4.25 -8.34
C ASP A 83 -15.92 3.95 -9.07
N LYS A 84 -16.56 4.97 -9.68
CA LYS A 84 -17.72 4.79 -10.57
C LYS A 84 -17.29 4.12 -11.88
N ALA A 85 -16.15 4.52 -12.44
CA ALA A 85 -15.59 3.90 -13.63
C ALA A 85 -15.27 2.41 -13.39
N LEU A 86 -14.65 2.07 -12.24
CA LEU A 86 -14.40 0.70 -11.83
C LEU A 86 -15.69 -0.13 -11.76
N GLN A 87 -16.75 0.43 -11.18
CA GLN A 87 -18.04 -0.27 -11.12
C GLN A 87 -18.63 -0.47 -12.52
N SER A 88 -18.55 0.54 -13.38
CA SER A 88 -19.02 0.43 -14.78
C SER A 88 -18.25 -0.62 -15.56
N VAL A 89 -16.93 -0.72 -15.35
CA VAL A 89 -16.11 -1.77 -15.97
C VAL A 89 -16.52 -3.15 -15.45
N ARG A 90 -16.77 -3.32 -14.15
CA ARG A 90 -17.27 -4.59 -13.57
C ARG A 90 -18.58 -5.02 -14.22
N ASP A 91 -19.52 -4.09 -14.36
CA ASP A 91 -20.81 -4.38 -14.97
C ASP A 91 -20.66 -4.82 -16.43
N LYS A 92 -19.75 -4.18 -17.19
CA LYS A 92 -19.45 -4.54 -18.58
C LYS A 92 -18.71 -5.85 -18.72
N VAL A 93 -17.74 -6.13 -17.86
CA VAL A 93 -17.03 -7.43 -17.82
C VAL A 93 -18.01 -8.56 -17.48
N SER A 94 -18.94 -8.32 -16.54
CA SER A 94 -20.00 -9.30 -16.23
C SER A 94 -20.91 -9.56 -17.43
N GLN A 95 -21.25 -8.53 -18.23
CA GLN A 95 -22.00 -8.71 -19.48
C GLN A 95 -21.21 -9.47 -20.53
N ALA A 96 -19.90 -9.20 -20.63
CA ALA A 96 -19.00 -9.90 -21.56
C ALA A 96 -18.84 -11.39 -21.23
N ARG A 97 -19.15 -11.84 -19.99
CA ARG A 97 -18.92 -13.22 -19.52
C ARG A 97 -19.49 -14.27 -20.44
N ASN A 98 -20.65 -14.02 -21.04
CA ASN A 98 -21.31 -14.96 -21.97
C ASN A 98 -20.58 -15.08 -23.32
N SER A 99 -19.70 -14.12 -23.65
CA SER A 99 -18.90 -14.10 -24.88
C SER A 99 -17.48 -14.63 -24.66
N LEU A 100 -17.09 -14.85 -23.42
CA LEU A 100 -15.80 -15.43 -23.04
C LEU A 100 -15.87 -16.97 -23.04
N PRO A 101 -14.74 -17.67 -23.20
CA PRO A 101 -14.67 -19.12 -23.08
C PRO A 101 -15.26 -19.60 -21.75
N TYR A 102 -16.01 -20.70 -21.80
CA TYR A 102 -16.66 -21.29 -20.63
C TYR A 102 -15.68 -22.02 -19.70
N ASP A 103 -14.52 -22.38 -20.21
CA ASP A 103 -13.45 -23.12 -19.55
C ASP A 103 -12.36 -22.22 -18.95
N LEU A 104 -12.64 -20.91 -18.79
CA LEU A 104 -11.77 -20.03 -18.02
C LEU A 104 -11.58 -20.57 -16.60
N GLU A 105 -10.32 -20.73 -16.19
CA GLU A 105 -9.94 -21.23 -14.88
C GLU A 105 -10.34 -20.27 -13.76
N GLU A 106 -10.21 -18.98 -14.02
CA GLU A 106 -10.53 -17.91 -13.07
C GLU A 106 -11.35 -16.81 -13.75
N GLU A 107 -12.16 -16.10 -12.97
CA GLU A 107 -12.88 -14.92 -13.45
C GLU A 107 -11.92 -13.76 -13.72
N PRO A 108 -12.24 -12.85 -14.69
CA PRO A 108 -11.44 -11.67 -14.95
C PRO A 108 -11.24 -10.81 -13.69
N VAL A 109 -10.00 -10.54 -13.33
CA VAL A 109 -9.64 -9.71 -12.18
C VAL A 109 -9.62 -8.25 -12.61
N ILE A 110 -10.43 -7.41 -11.95
CA ILE A 110 -10.58 -6.01 -12.28
C ILE A 110 -9.95 -5.17 -11.17
N THR A 111 -8.93 -4.40 -11.53
CA THR A 111 -8.19 -3.55 -10.59
C THR A 111 -8.09 -2.12 -11.09
N LYS A 112 -8.09 -1.15 -10.20
CA LYS A 112 -7.66 0.21 -10.51
C LYS A 112 -6.18 0.35 -10.17
N PHE A 113 -5.45 1.09 -10.97
CA PHE A 113 -4.07 1.42 -10.64
C PHE A 113 -4.06 2.65 -9.73
N ASP A 114 -3.71 2.45 -8.48
CA ASP A 114 -3.57 3.49 -7.48
C ASP A 114 -2.19 3.37 -6.81
N PRO A 115 -1.28 4.34 -6.97
CA PRO A 115 0.01 4.32 -6.28
C PRO A 115 -0.10 4.32 -4.76
N SER A 116 -1.23 4.80 -4.22
CA SER A 116 -1.48 4.76 -2.78
C SER A 116 -1.78 3.33 -2.27
N ASP A 117 -2.09 2.40 -3.18
CA ASP A 117 -2.23 0.97 -2.88
C ASP A 117 -0.88 0.23 -2.78
N SER A 118 0.23 0.96 -2.72
CA SER A 118 1.53 0.37 -2.44
C SER A 118 1.63 -0.10 -0.98
N PRO A 119 2.32 -1.20 -0.69
CA PRO A 119 2.47 -1.68 0.68
C PRO A 119 3.23 -0.66 1.53
N ILE A 120 2.68 -0.35 2.70
CA ILE A 120 3.30 0.59 3.66
C ILE A 120 4.46 -0.04 4.43
N ILE A 121 4.37 -1.35 4.66
CA ILE A 121 5.41 -2.15 5.31
C ILE A 121 5.57 -3.46 4.55
N LYS A 122 6.82 -3.90 4.38
CA LYS A 122 7.15 -5.26 3.95
C LYS A 122 7.88 -5.96 5.08
N LEU A 123 7.37 -7.12 5.45
CA LEU A 123 7.94 -7.97 6.48
C LEU A 123 8.48 -9.26 5.86
N ALA A 124 9.64 -9.74 6.34
CA ALA A 124 10.10 -11.09 6.07
C ALA A 124 9.79 -11.97 7.26
N VAL A 125 9.21 -13.12 7.02
CA VAL A 125 9.04 -14.17 8.02
C VAL A 125 10.00 -15.30 7.67
N THR A 126 10.87 -15.64 8.61
CA THR A 126 11.83 -16.73 8.48
C THR A 126 11.64 -17.72 9.62
N ALA A 127 11.81 -18.99 9.37
CA ALA A 127 11.79 -20.03 10.39
C ALA A 127 12.71 -21.19 10.01
N ASP A 128 12.93 -22.10 10.95
CA ASP A 128 13.61 -23.37 10.71
C ASP A 128 12.59 -24.46 10.40
N LEU A 129 11.85 -24.23 9.32
CA LEU A 129 10.74 -25.03 8.83
C LEU A 129 10.85 -25.21 7.31
N SER A 130 10.16 -26.20 6.76
CA SER A 130 9.98 -26.29 5.31
C SER A 130 9.19 -25.09 4.80
N THR A 131 9.31 -24.77 3.51
CA THR A 131 8.60 -23.63 2.89
C THR A 131 7.07 -23.75 3.01
N THR A 132 6.56 -24.97 3.02
CA THR A 132 5.13 -25.28 3.18
C THR A 132 4.66 -25.04 4.63
N GLU A 133 5.41 -25.58 5.61
CA GLU A 133 5.08 -25.36 7.03
C GLU A 133 5.18 -23.88 7.39
N LEU A 134 6.18 -23.17 6.86
CA LEU A 134 6.33 -21.74 7.06
C LEU A 134 5.15 -20.97 6.46
N TYR A 135 4.67 -21.37 5.26
CA TYR A 135 3.50 -20.77 4.65
C TYR A 135 2.25 -20.95 5.52
N ASP A 136 2.02 -22.15 6.07
CA ASP A 136 0.89 -22.42 6.95
C ASP A 136 0.93 -21.54 8.20
N VAL A 137 2.09 -21.43 8.85
CA VAL A 137 2.27 -20.55 10.03
C VAL A 137 1.99 -19.08 9.69
N VAL A 138 2.51 -18.61 8.55
CA VAL A 138 2.29 -17.23 8.11
C VAL A 138 0.83 -16.97 7.80
N HIS A 139 0.19 -17.88 7.05
CA HIS A 139 -1.19 -17.74 6.61
C HIS A 139 -2.20 -17.83 7.77
N GLU A 140 -2.01 -18.78 8.67
CA GLU A 140 -2.99 -19.06 9.73
C GLU A 140 -2.79 -18.22 10.99
N GLN A 141 -1.54 -17.80 11.27
CA GLN A 141 -1.22 -17.16 12.54
C GLN A 141 -0.73 -15.73 12.40
N VAL A 142 0.26 -15.48 11.51
CA VAL A 142 0.86 -14.15 11.41
C VAL A 142 -0.05 -13.17 10.68
N LYS A 143 -0.57 -13.56 9.51
CA LYS A 143 -1.44 -12.73 8.69
C LYS A 143 -2.69 -12.24 9.44
N PRO A 144 -3.48 -13.09 10.14
CA PRO A 144 -4.66 -12.64 10.86
C PRO A 144 -4.34 -11.69 12.03
N LEU A 145 -3.16 -11.83 12.66
CA LEU A 145 -2.73 -10.90 13.72
C LEU A 145 -2.43 -9.52 13.17
N LEU A 146 -1.82 -9.45 11.98
CA LEU A 146 -1.51 -8.19 11.31
C LEU A 146 -2.78 -7.50 10.78
N GLU A 147 -3.71 -8.25 10.22
CA GLU A 147 -4.97 -7.72 9.69
C GLU A 147 -5.94 -7.21 10.78
N LYS A 148 -5.76 -7.64 12.03
CA LYS A 148 -6.52 -7.11 13.19
C LYS A 148 -6.05 -5.73 13.64
N ILE A 149 -4.88 -5.27 13.19
CA ILE A 149 -4.33 -3.97 13.58
C ILE A 149 -5.16 -2.87 12.94
N SER A 150 -5.59 -1.89 13.76
CA SER A 150 -6.39 -0.77 13.27
C SER A 150 -5.69 0.00 12.15
N GLY A 151 -6.38 0.20 11.04
CA GLY A 151 -5.87 0.90 9.85
C GLY A 151 -5.13 0.00 8.86
N VAL A 152 -4.87 -1.27 9.17
CA VAL A 152 -4.43 -2.27 8.17
C VAL A 152 -5.64 -2.69 7.34
N GLY A 153 -5.53 -2.61 6.03
CA GLY A 153 -6.57 -3.01 5.08
C GLY A 153 -6.46 -4.48 4.69
N LYS A 154 -5.26 -4.93 4.38
CA LYS A 154 -4.94 -6.32 4.03
C LYS A 154 -3.46 -6.62 4.25
N ALA A 155 -3.14 -7.90 4.43
CA ALA A 155 -1.77 -8.41 4.37
C ALA A 155 -1.69 -9.47 3.26
N GLU A 156 -0.83 -9.26 2.27
CA GLU A 156 -0.62 -10.19 1.16
C GLU A 156 0.65 -11.00 1.37
N ILE A 157 0.57 -12.29 1.06
CA ILE A 157 1.68 -13.23 1.19
C ILE A 157 2.34 -13.38 -0.17
N THR A 158 3.65 -13.12 -0.23
CA THR A 158 4.48 -13.34 -1.41
C THR A 158 5.57 -14.36 -1.07
N GLY A 159 5.69 -15.39 -1.91
CA GLY A 159 6.61 -16.52 -1.69
C GLY A 159 6.02 -17.62 -0.81
N GLY A 160 6.82 -18.65 -0.61
CA GLY A 160 6.37 -19.88 0.03
C GLY A 160 5.57 -20.78 -0.90
N THR A 161 5.29 -21.98 -0.45
CA THR A 161 4.53 -23.00 -1.20
C THR A 161 3.31 -23.42 -0.42
N LYS A 162 2.15 -23.38 -1.08
CA LYS A 162 0.91 -23.88 -0.49
C LYS A 162 0.93 -25.39 -0.45
N ARG A 163 0.40 -25.95 0.63
CA ARG A 163 0.17 -27.39 0.74
C ARG A 163 -0.95 -27.80 -0.22
N GLU A 164 -0.74 -28.90 -0.92
CA GLU A 164 -1.75 -29.51 -1.78
C GLU A 164 -1.75 -31.03 -1.65
N ILE A 165 -2.84 -31.65 -2.05
CA ILE A 165 -2.93 -33.11 -2.16
C ILE A 165 -2.72 -33.48 -3.63
N GLN A 166 -1.58 -34.13 -3.89
CA GLN A 166 -1.23 -34.60 -5.22
C GLN A 166 -1.78 -35.99 -5.44
N ILE A 167 -2.52 -36.15 -6.53
CA ILE A 167 -3.12 -37.43 -6.95
C ILE A 167 -2.46 -37.83 -8.26
N GLU A 168 -1.49 -38.72 -8.15
CA GLU A 168 -0.75 -39.27 -9.30
C GLU A 168 -1.45 -40.51 -9.84
N ILE A 169 -2.03 -40.40 -11.03
CA ILE A 169 -2.83 -41.44 -11.63
C ILE A 169 -2.01 -42.18 -12.69
N ASP A 170 -2.01 -43.53 -12.64
CA ASP A 170 -1.34 -44.35 -13.62
C ASP A 170 -2.19 -44.45 -14.90
N ARG A 171 -1.63 -43.93 -16.02
CA ARG A 171 -2.29 -43.92 -17.32
C ARG A 171 -2.70 -45.32 -17.81
N LYS A 172 -1.92 -46.37 -17.51
CA LYS A 172 -2.22 -47.73 -17.93
C LYS A 172 -3.43 -48.25 -17.17
N LYS A 173 -3.46 -48.03 -15.86
CA LYS A 173 -4.61 -48.42 -15.01
C LYS A 173 -5.89 -47.68 -15.42
N LEU A 174 -5.78 -46.37 -15.76
CA LEU A 174 -6.93 -45.64 -16.31
C LEU A 174 -7.52 -46.32 -17.54
N TYR A 175 -6.66 -46.74 -18.46
CA TYR A 175 -7.08 -47.41 -19.67
C TYR A 175 -7.69 -48.78 -19.36
N ASP A 176 -7.07 -49.58 -18.49
CA ASP A 176 -7.52 -50.94 -18.11
C ASP A 176 -8.89 -50.91 -17.39
N TYR A 177 -9.16 -49.86 -16.60
CA TYR A 177 -10.46 -49.69 -15.92
C TYR A 177 -11.48 -48.86 -16.73
N GLY A 178 -11.10 -48.33 -17.91
CA GLY A 178 -12.00 -47.57 -18.78
C GLY A 178 -12.40 -46.20 -18.24
N PHE A 179 -11.59 -45.59 -17.35
CA PHE A 179 -11.87 -44.26 -16.81
C PHE A 179 -11.10 -43.18 -17.55
N SER A 180 -11.68 -41.97 -17.61
CA SER A 180 -10.96 -40.76 -18.03
C SER A 180 -10.49 -39.97 -16.80
N ALA A 181 -9.43 -39.17 -16.96
CA ALA A 181 -8.96 -38.26 -15.91
C ALA A 181 -10.07 -37.28 -15.47
N LEU A 182 -10.88 -36.81 -16.42
CA LEU A 182 -12.02 -35.92 -16.15
C LEU A 182 -13.08 -36.61 -15.28
N THR A 183 -13.36 -37.92 -15.52
CA THR A 183 -14.29 -38.69 -14.68
C THR A 183 -13.82 -38.72 -13.22
N ILE A 184 -12.51 -38.92 -13.01
CA ILE A 184 -11.94 -38.94 -11.66
C ILE A 184 -12.03 -37.55 -11.01
N ALA A 185 -11.65 -36.47 -11.74
CA ALA A 185 -11.74 -35.11 -11.25
C ALA A 185 -13.17 -34.75 -10.82
N ASN A 186 -14.17 -35.05 -11.66
CA ASN A 186 -15.57 -34.80 -11.34
C ASN A 186 -16.08 -35.66 -10.15
N SER A 187 -15.65 -36.92 -10.06
CA SER A 187 -16.01 -37.78 -8.94
C SER A 187 -15.45 -37.28 -7.62
N LEU A 188 -14.20 -36.80 -7.61
CA LEU A 188 -13.56 -36.19 -6.43
C LEU A 188 -14.21 -34.87 -6.04
N LYS A 189 -14.51 -34.02 -7.01
CA LYS A 189 -15.21 -32.74 -6.78
C LYS A 189 -16.57 -32.95 -6.15
N ASN A 190 -17.32 -33.95 -6.63
CA ASN A 190 -18.64 -34.29 -6.10
C ASN A 190 -18.55 -34.94 -4.72
N ALA A 191 -17.58 -35.84 -4.51
CA ALA A 191 -17.40 -36.55 -3.24
C ALA A 191 -16.96 -35.58 -2.10
N GLY A 192 -16.18 -34.52 -2.43
CA GLY A 192 -15.75 -33.52 -1.47
C GLY A 192 -16.79 -32.42 -1.16
N SER A 193 -17.96 -32.47 -1.78
CA SER A 193 -18.97 -31.41 -1.65
C SER A 193 -19.93 -31.66 -0.48
N ASN A 194 -20.16 -30.59 0.31
CA ASN A 194 -21.22 -30.62 1.32
C ASN A 194 -22.57 -30.32 0.67
N VAL A 195 -23.52 -31.20 0.82
CA VAL A 195 -24.85 -31.05 0.21
C VAL A 195 -25.92 -30.97 1.30
N SER A 196 -26.74 -29.92 1.25
CA SER A 196 -27.95 -29.85 2.08
C SER A 196 -29.00 -30.80 1.51
N ILE A 197 -29.42 -31.81 2.28
CA ILE A 197 -30.39 -32.80 1.87
C ILE A 197 -31.83 -32.28 2.04
N GLY A 198 -32.01 -31.28 2.92
CA GLY A 198 -33.29 -30.66 3.22
C GLY A 198 -33.60 -30.65 4.72
N LYS A 199 -34.82 -30.26 5.05
CA LYS A 199 -35.31 -30.24 6.44
C LYS A 199 -36.50 -31.18 6.59
N HIS A 200 -36.61 -31.80 7.75
CA HIS A 200 -37.77 -32.58 8.16
C HIS A 200 -38.40 -31.93 9.39
N ASP A 201 -39.66 -31.59 9.29
CA ASP A 201 -40.42 -31.01 10.37
C ASP A 201 -41.22 -32.14 11.08
N ALA A 202 -40.85 -32.48 12.33
CA ALA A 202 -41.53 -33.47 13.16
C ALA A 202 -41.74 -32.92 14.57
N LEU A 203 -42.94 -33.08 15.12
CA LEU A 203 -43.29 -32.76 16.50
C LEU A 203 -42.95 -31.32 16.92
N GLY A 204 -43.08 -30.35 16.00
CA GLY A 204 -42.81 -28.92 16.29
C GLY A 204 -41.32 -28.56 16.27
N GLN A 205 -40.45 -29.49 15.89
CA GLN A 205 -39.01 -29.23 15.67
C GLN A 205 -38.66 -29.43 14.21
N SER A 206 -37.84 -28.50 13.68
CA SER A 206 -37.32 -28.59 12.32
C SER A 206 -35.87 -29.09 12.38
N VAL A 207 -35.64 -30.29 11.83
CA VAL A 207 -34.30 -30.90 11.77
C VAL A 207 -33.77 -30.77 10.35
N MET A 208 -32.62 -30.14 10.21
CA MET A 208 -31.93 -30.00 8.94
C MET A 208 -30.93 -31.14 8.73
N PHE A 209 -31.02 -31.80 7.59
CA PHE A 209 -30.10 -32.84 7.17
C PHE A 209 -29.08 -32.30 6.19
N ARG A 210 -27.83 -32.60 6.45
CA ARG A 210 -26.69 -32.21 5.60
C ARG A 210 -25.76 -33.41 5.42
N SER A 211 -25.39 -33.70 4.18
CA SER A 211 -24.29 -34.61 3.89
C SER A 211 -22.99 -33.85 4.00
N ILE A 212 -22.06 -34.37 4.78
CA ILE A 212 -20.72 -33.83 4.92
C ILE A 212 -19.80 -34.64 4.03
N GLY A 213 -19.33 -34.02 2.93
CA GLY A 213 -18.41 -34.64 1.98
C GLY A 213 -16.94 -34.23 2.21
N GLU A 214 -16.66 -33.35 3.18
CA GLU A 214 -15.29 -32.91 3.46
C GLU A 214 -14.37 -34.08 3.82
N PHE A 215 -13.21 -34.12 3.20
CA PHE A 215 -12.17 -35.11 3.52
C PHE A 215 -11.34 -34.63 4.71
N ASN A 216 -11.31 -35.42 5.78
CA ASN A 216 -10.54 -35.09 6.99
C ASN A 216 -9.11 -35.66 6.97
N ASN A 217 -8.83 -36.60 6.10
CA ASN A 217 -7.51 -37.21 5.95
C ASN A 217 -7.29 -37.80 4.56
N ILE A 218 -6.03 -38.06 4.21
CA ILE A 218 -5.64 -38.62 2.91
C ILE A 218 -6.23 -40.02 2.70
N ASP A 219 -6.39 -40.81 3.74
CA ASP A 219 -6.94 -42.16 3.61
C ASP A 219 -8.42 -42.16 3.17
N GLN A 220 -9.18 -41.14 3.53
CA GLN A 220 -10.54 -40.95 3.00
C GLN A 220 -10.51 -40.68 1.50
N ILE A 221 -9.57 -39.82 1.04
CA ILE A 221 -9.39 -39.54 -0.39
C ILE A 221 -9.00 -40.82 -1.13
N LYS A 222 -8.04 -41.62 -0.59
CA LYS A 222 -7.61 -42.89 -1.18
C LYS A 222 -8.75 -43.90 -1.33
N ARG A 223 -9.74 -43.87 -0.41
CA ARG A 223 -10.90 -44.76 -0.40
C ARG A 223 -12.09 -44.22 -1.19
N THR A 224 -11.99 -43.04 -1.77
CA THR A 224 -13.08 -42.49 -2.58
C THR A 224 -13.39 -43.43 -3.74
N THR A 225 -14.67 -43.78 -3.87
CA THR A 225 -15.15 -44.64 -4.96
C THR A 225 -15.30 -43.81 -6.24
N ILE A 226 -14.64 -44.25 -7.28
CA ILE A 226 -14.76 -43.69 -8.63
C ILE A 226 -15.70 -44.63 -9.42
N SER A 227 -16.77 -44.07 -9.95
CA SER A 227 -17.74 -44.84 -10.75
C SER A 227 -18.00 -44.12 -12.07
N PHE A 228 -18.26 -44.89 -13.11
CA PHE A 228 -18.68 -44.33 -14.38
C PHE A 228 -20.21 -44.12 -14.35
N SER A 229 -20.64 -42.86 -14.46
CA SER A 229 -22.07 -42.47 -14.48
C SER A 229 -22.95 -43.08 -13.37
N GLY A 230 -22.37 -43.38 -12.19
CA GLY A 230 -23.12 -43.96 -11.09
C GLY A 230 -23.35 -45.48 -11.19
N ASP A 231 -22.75 -46.15 -12.16
CA ASP A 231 -22.82 -47.60 -12.29
C ASP A 231 -21.94 -48.27 -11.22
N VAL A 232 -22.58 -48.92 -10.27
CA VAL A 232 -21.94 -49.63 -9.15
C VAL A 232 -21.15 -50.85 -9.63
N ALA A 233 -21.50 -51.45 -10.77
CA ALA A 233 -20.84 -52.63 -11.31
C ALA A 233 -19.44 -52.34 -11.85
N ASN A 234 -19.18 -51.07 -12.28
CA ASN A 234 -17.90 -50.59 -12.79
C ASN A 234 -17.32 -49.54 -11.85
N SER A 235 -17.30 -49.76 -10.55
CA SER A 235 -16.74 -48.88 -9.55
C SER A 235 -15.40 -49.40 -9.05
N THR A 236 -14.46 -48.49 -8.81
CA THR A 236 -13.16 -48.80 -8.17
C THR A 236 -12.78 -47.71 -7.15
N VAL A 237 -11.84 -48.01 -6.29
CA VAL A 237 -11.35 -47.01 -5.34
C VAL A 237 -10.14 -46.25 -5.92
N LEU A 238 -10.00 -44.97 -5.62
CA LEU A 238 -8.95 -44.12 -6.16
C LEU A 238 -7.55 -44.75 -5.95
N LYS A 239 -7.30 -45.37 -4.78
CA LYS A 239 -6.05 -46.09 -4.47
C LYS A 239 -5.66 -47.15 -5.50
N ALA A 240 -6.63 -47.77 -6.19
CA ALA A 240 -6.34 -48.75 -7.22
C ALA A 240 -5.83 -48.13 -8.51
N LEU A 241 -6.21 -46.87 -8.77
CA LEU A 241 -5.89 -46.12 -9.99
C LEU A 241 -4.55 -45.35 -9.90
N GLY A 242 -4.13 -44.98 -8.68
CA GLY A 242 -2.95 -44.19 -8.49
C GLY A 242 -2.53 -44.05 -7.03
N ASP A 243 -1.57 -43.15 -6.78
CA ASP A 243 -1.13 -42.80 -5.45
C ASP A 243 -1.62 -41.39 -5.05
N VAL A 244 -1.88 -41.21 -3.75
CA VAL A 244 -2.33 -39.96 -3.17
C VAL A 244 -1.33 -39.59 -2.06
N LYS A 245 -0.69 -38.46 -2.20
CA LYS A 245 0.32 -37.99 -1.26
C LYS A 245 0.13 -36.50 -0.94
N GLU A 246 0.59 -36.08 0.23
CA GLU A 246 0.80 -34.65 0.48
C GLU A 246 1.96 -34.17 -0.35
N GLY A 247 1.77 -33.03 -1.00
CA GLY A 247 2.77 -32.35 -1.77
C GLY A 247 2.72 -30.85 -1.53
N ALA A 248 3.60 -30.15 -2.21
CA ALA A 248 3.60 -28.71 -2.28
C ALA A 248 3.18 -28.29 -3.68
N LYS A 249 2.31 -27.28 -3.78
CA LYS A 249 2.02 -26.65 -5.07
C LYS A 249 3.33 -26.09 -5.63
N ASP A 250 3.49 -26.13 -6.96
CA ASP A 250 4.64 -25.50 -7.59
C ASP A 250 4.71 -24.03 -7.16
N ALA A 251 5.91 -23.60 -6.77
CA ALA A 251 6.11 -22.25 -6.26
C ALA A 251 6.06 -21.25 -7.41
N ASP A 252 5.05 -20.38 -7.42
CA ASP A 252 4.96 -19.28 -8.38
C ASP A 252 6.09 -18.25 -8.17
N THR A 253 6.52 -18.07 -6.90
CA THR A 253 7.57 -17.13 -6.50
C THR A 253 8.41 -17.71 -5.36
N LEU A 254 9.73 -17.54 -5.46
CA LEU A 254 10.67 -17.88 -4.39
C LEU A 254 11.22 -16.60 -3.77
N SER A 255 11.19 -16.52 -2.45
CA SER A 255 11.70 -15.38 -1.69
C SER A 255 12.83 -15.82 -0.77
N TYR A 256 13.94 -15.10 -0.84
CA TYR A 256 15.11 -15.37 -0.01
C TYR A 256 15.52 -14.12 0.76
N PHE A 257 15.86 -14.30 2.01
CA PHE A 257 16.40 -13.25 2.85
C PHE A 257 17.91 -13.42 2.99
N TYR A 258 18.66 -12.38 2.61
CA TYR A 258 20.12 -12.33 2.73
C TYR A 258 20.48 -11.44 3.92
N TYR A 259 21.27 -11.95 4.86
CA TYR A 259 21.71 -11.20 6.02
C TYR A 259 23.18 -11.40 6.31
N PRO A 260 23.94 -10.36 6.71
CA PRO A 260 25.33 -10.50 7.11
C PRO A 260 25.44 -11.22 8.46
N GLU A 261 26.57 -11.87 8.69
CA GLU A 261 26.86 -12.63 9.92
C GLU A 261 26.65 -11.80 11.22
N SER A 262 26.87 -10.48 11.13
CA SER A 262 26.64 -9.57 12.25
C SER A 262 25.18 -9.49 12.72
N TYR A 263 24.21 -9.89 11.89
CA TYR A 263 22.79 -9.94 12.24
C TYR A 263 22.43 -11.15 13.10
N LEU A 264 23.14 -12.28 12.94
CA LEU A 264 22.95 -13.47 13.79
C LEU A 264 23.19 -13.14 15.27
N ASN A 265 24.19 -12.33 15.56
CA ASN A 265 24.53 -11.92 16.92
C ASN A 265 23.52 -10.91 17.52
N LYS A 266 22.84 -10.12 16.69
CA LYS A 266 21.80 -9.18 17.15
C LYS A 266 20.43 -9.85 17.34
N ALA A 267 20.07 -10.80 16.51
CA ALA A 267 18.81 -11.55 16.64
C ALA A 267 18.82 -12.42 17.92
N VAL A 268 19.99 -12.99 18.27
CA VAL A 268 20.19 -13.74 19.53
C VAL A 268 20.11 -12.81 20.76
N ALA A 269 20.48 -11.54 20.63
CA ALA A 269 20.44 -10.58 21.74
C ALA A 269 19.04 -10.06 22.07
N VAL A 270 18.05 -10.23 21.18
CA VAL A 270 16.63 -9.82 21.40
C VAL A 270 15.79 -10.96 21.96
N MET A 271 16.32 -12.20 22.03
CA MET A 271 15.64 -13.29 22.74
C MET A 271 15.69 -13.05 24.26
N PRO A 272 14.57 -13.16 24.98
CA PRO A 272 14.58 -13.08 26.43
C PRO A 272 15.50 -14.18 26.96
N LYS A 273 16.51 -13.81 27.75
CA LYS A 273 17.38 -14.74 28.46
C LYS A 273 16.51 -15.57 29.41
N ASN A 274 16.11 -16.74 28.96
CA ASN A 274 15.53 -17.73 29.85
C ASN A 274 16.69 -18.34 30.64
N THR A 275 16.81 -17.93 31.90
CA THR A 275 17.69 -18.49 32.90
C THR A 275 17.27 -19.92 33.18
N GLY A 276 17.93 -20.89 32.55
CA GLY A 276 17.76 -22.30 32.80
C GLY A 276 19.00 -23.06 32.31
N SER A 277 19.95 -23.22 33.24
CA SER A 277 21.17 -24.02 33.13
C SER A 277 20.92 -25.40 32.51
N ALA A 278 21.56 -25.68 31.36
CA ALA A 278 21.96 -27.03 31.02
C ALA A 278 23.25 -26.97 30.21
N ALA A 279 24.26 -27.63 30.74
CA ALA A 279 25.64 -27.67 30.31
C ALA A 279 25.79 -28.23 28.90
N SER A 280 26.69 -27.60 28.15
CA SER A 280 27.30 -28.10 26.92
C SER A 280 28.19 -29.28 27.20
N PRO A 281 28.25 -30.33 26.37
CA PRO A 281 29.43 -31.14 26.24
C PRO A 281 30.16 -30.84 24.94
N ALA A 282 31.41 -30.47 25.11
CA ALA A 282 32.38 -30.30 24.04
C ALA A 282 32.75 -31.64 23.37
N GLY A 283 32.94 -31.55 22.06
CA GLY A 283 33.93 -32.33 21.33
C GLY A 283 33.50 -33.66 20.76
N LYS A 284 33.41 -33.70 19.39
CA LYS A 284 34.22 -34.67 18.60
C LYS A 284 34.06 -34.41 17.09
N LYS A 285 35.19 -34.15 16.46
CA LYS A 285 35.36 -34.25 15.00
C LYS A 285 35.24 -35.72 14.60
N THR A 286 34.48 -36.02 13.57
CA THR A 286 34.82 -37.09 12.60
C THR A 286 33.75 -37.16 11.48
N GLY A 287 34.24 -37.29 10.25
CA GLY A 287 33.64 -38.13 9.22
C GLY A 287 32.88 -37.43 8.11
N ALA A 288 33.56 -37.28 6.97
CA ALA A 288 32.95 -36.98 5.68
C ALA A 288 31.89 -38.03 5.33
N LEU A 289 30.67 -37.58 5.00
CA LEU A 289 29.68 -38.40 4.33
C LEU A 289 29.23 -37.70 3.03
N LYS A 290 29.21 -38.53 1.98
CA LYS A 290 28.82 -38.18 0.60
C LYS A 290 27.35 -37.74 0.52
N PRO A 291 27.00 -36.97 -0.51
CA PRO A 291 25.62 -36.44 -0.64
C PRO A 291 24.71 -37.51 -1.25
N ASP A 292 23.73 -37.95 -0.53
CA ASP A 292 22.55 -38.59 -1.08
C ASP A 292 21.39 -37.56 -1.12
N THR A 293 20.83 -37.50 -2.30
CA THR A 293 19.73 -36.64 -2.75
C THR A 293 18.43 -36.99 -2.02
N GLU A 294 18.03 -36.18 -1.05
CA GLU A 294 16.61 -36.05 -0.66
C GLU A 294 16.34 -34.60 -0.18
N ALA A 295 15.28 -34.03 -0.72
CA ALA A 295 14.83 -32.67 -0.42
C ALA A 295 14.38 -32.55 1.04
N GLY A 296 15.25 -32.03 1.89
CA GLY A 296 14.95 -31.79 3.29
C GLY A 296 15.93 -30.78 3.88
N SER A 297 15.40 -29.68 4.41
CA SER A 297 16.03 -28.66 5.27
C SER A 297 17.43 -28.22 4.83
N ALA A 298 17.49 -27.29 3.87
CA ALA A 298 18.71 -26.55 3.62
C ALA A 298 18.97 -25.62 4.82
N GLY A 299 19.96 -25.95 5.62
CA GLY A 299 20.59 -25.00 6.53
C GLY A 299 21.12 -23.78 5.74
N PRO A 300 21.43 -22.66 6.39
CA PRO A 300 21.85 -21.44 5.71
C PRO A 300 23.04 -21.75 4.79
N ALA A 301 22.86 -21.55 3.49
CA ALA A 301 23.94 -21.71 2.51
C ALA A 301 24.87 -20.51 2.61
N ASP A 302 26.16 -20.75 2.86
CA ASP A 302 27.20 -19.73 2.81
C ASP A 302 27.30 -19.20 1.37
N THR A 303 26.98 -17.93 1.17
CA THR A 303 27.32 -17.26 -0.08
C THR A 303 28.74 -16.73 -0.03
N LYS A 304 29.45 -16.69 -1.17
CA LYS A 304 30.86 -16.30 -1.29
C LYS A 304 31.24 -14.91 -0.71
N ASP A 305 30.22 -14.10 -0.31
CA ASP A 305 30.40 -12.72 0.16
C ASP A 305 30.11 -12.52 1.66
N GLY A 306 30.07 -13.56 2.48
CA GLY A 306 29.83 -13.44 3.92
C GLY A 306 28.37 -13.12 4.29
N TYR A 307 27.43 -13.41 3.40
CA TYR A 307 25.98 -13.35 3.65
C TYR A 307 25.41 -14.76 3.76
N PHE A 308 24.47 -14.91 4.67
CA PHE A 308 23.68 -16.14 4.79
C PHE A 308 22.36 -15.95 4.03
N GLN A 309 21.97 -16.99 3.29
CA GLN A 309 20.71 -17.05 2.57
C GLN A 309 19.73 -17.96 3.32
N LYS A 310 18.52 -17.47 3.59
CA LYS A 310 17.44 -18.27 4.18
C LYS A 310 16.17 -18.06 3.39
N SER A 311 15.41 -19.13 3.16
CA SER A 311 14.08 -19.02 2.58
C SER A 311 13.19 -18.19 3.50
N CYS A 312 12.43 -17.29 2.95
CA CYS A 312 11.51 -16.44 3.70
C CYS A 312 10.18 -16.32 2.98
N ILE A 313 9.19 -15.87 3.72
CA ILE A 313 7.91 -15.43 3.17
C ILE A 313 7.80 -13.94 3.40
N ILE A 314 7.43 -13.21 2.37
CA ILE A 314 7.23 -11.77 2.45
C ILE A 314 5.75 -11.51 2.72
N LEU A 315 5.49 -10.63 3.68
CA LEU A 315 4.17 -10.08 3.97
C LEU A 315 4.16 -8.61 3.58
N ASP A 316 3.39 -8.30 2.57
CA ASP A 316 3.12 -6.95 2.10
C ASP A 316 1.89 -6.41 2.82
N ILE A 317 2.07 -5.38 3.67
CA ILE A 317 1.01 -4.78 4.48
C ILE A 317 0.51 -3.52 3.80
N TYR A 318 -0.78 -3.49 3.52
CA TYR A 318 -1.48 -2.37 2.92
C TYR A 318 -2.34 -1.65 3.95
N ARG A 319 -2.39 -0.34 3.85
CA ARG A 319 -3.28 0.47 4.70
C ARG A 319 -4.74 0.38 4.23
N GLN A 320 -5.64 0.60 5.13
CA GLN A 320 -7.03 0.85 4.79
C GLN A 320 -7.15 2.19 4.09
N SER A 321 -8.05 2.30 3.11
CA SER A 321 -8.28 3.57 2.39
C SER A 321 -8.56 4.70 3.37
N GLY A 322 -7.85 5.81 3.20
CA GLY A 322 -7.97 6.98 4.07
C GLY A 322 -7.26 6.90 5.43
N ALA A 323 -6.62 5.78 5.79
CA ALA A 323 -5.82 5.69 7.01
C ALA A 323 -4.47 6.42 6.87
N ASN A 324 -3.93 6.92 7.98
CA ASN A 324 -2.62 7.57 8.00
C ASN A 324 -1.50 6.52 7.96
N SER A 325 -0.69 6.51 6.89
CA SER A 325 0.38 5.54 6.65
C SER A 325 1.38 5.45 7.80
N VAL A 326 1.77 6.60 8.37
CA VAL A 326 2.74 6.68 9.47
C VAL A 326 2.17 6.09 10.75
N ALA A 327 0.91 6.42 11.08
CA ALA A 327 0.26 5.92 12.29
C ALA A 327 0.06 4.39 12.23
N VAL A 328 -0.38 3.88 11.07
CA VAL A 328 -0.57 2.44 10.88
C VAL A 328 0.77 1.70 10.96
N ALA A 329 1.82 2.23 10.33
CA ALA A 329 3.13 1.62 10.38
C ALA A 329 3.72 1.59 11.81
N GLU A 330 3.49 2.63 12.60
CA GLU A 330 3.91 2.65 14.02
C GLU A 330 3.14 1.63 14.86
N GLU A 331 1.84 1.48 14.64
CA GLU A 331 1.05 0.49 15.36
C GLU A 331 1.47 -0.94 14.98
N VAL A 332 1.74 -1.21 13.70
CA VAL A 332 2.32 -2.49 13.26
C VAL A 332 3.65 -2.75 13.96
N LYS A 333 4.55 -1.76 14.03
CA LYS A 333 5.84 -1.91 14.73
C LYS A 333 5.67 -2.22 16.21
N LYS A 334 4.75 -1.56 16.87
CA LYS A 334 4.46 -1.77 18.30
C LYS A 334 3.95 -3.19 18.54
N GLN A 335 3.12 -3.72 17.66
CA GLN A 335 2.58 -5.07 17.77
C GLN A 335 3.60 -6.17 17.41
N MET A 336 4.65 -5.84 16.64
CA MET A 336 5.67 -6.80 16.21
C MET A 336 6.36 -7.51 17.38
N ALA A 337 6.65 -6.80 18.47
CA ALA A 337 7.28 -7.40 19.66
C ALA A 337 6.36 -8.49 20.27
N SER A 338 5.05 -8.22 20.34
CA SER A 338 4.06 -9.18 20.82
C SER A 338 3.91 -10.37 19.87
N ILE A 339 3.88 -10.12 18.55
CA ILE A 339 3.80 -11.17 17.53
C ILE A 339 5.03 -12.08 17.62
N ASN A 340 6.23 -11.52 17.65
CA ASN A 340 7.46 -12.30 17.77
C ASN A 340 7.53 -13.10 19.08
N SER A 341 7.05 -12.55 20.18
CA SER A 341 6.99 -13.28 21.47
C SER A 341 6.01 -14.46 21.42
N SER A 342 4.89 -14.33 20.72
CA SER A 342 3.92 -15.42 20.54
C SER A 342 4.47 -16.52 19.62
N LEU A 343 5.26 -16.14 18.62
CA LEU A 343 5.88 -17.07 17.67
C LEU A 343 7.10 -17.80 18.27
N ALA A 344 7.81 -17.19 19.20
CA ALA A 344 9.01 -17.78 19.83
C ALA A 344 8.74 -19.09 20.60
N ALA A 345 7.48 -19.36 20.97
CA ALA A 345 7.07 -20.61 21.62
C ALA A 345 6.79 -21.75 20.61
N GLN A 346 6.87 -21.49 19.31
CA GLN A 346 6.48 -22.45 18.27
C GLN A 346 7.68 -23.24 17.71
N LYS A 347 7.36 -24.39 17.10
CA LYS A 347 8.35 -25.21 16.38
C LYS A 347 8.99 -24.39 15.27
N GLY A 348 10.32 -24.48 15.13
CA GLY A 348 11.07 -23.79 14.09
C GLY A 348 11.35 -22.32 14.37
N LEU A 349 10.96 -21.79 15.54
CA LEU A 349 11.24 -20.42 16.00
C LEU A 349 10.97 -19.37 14.91
N PRO A 350 9.72 -19.26 14.41
CA PRO A 350 9.40 -18.25 13.40
C PRO A 350 9.73 -16.85 13.90
N SER A 351 10.33 -16.04 13.04
CA SER A 351 10.69 -14.65 13.36
C SER A 351 10.25 -13.72 12.24
N VAL A 352 9.60 -12.62 12.59
CA VAL A 352 9.14 -11.59 11.68
C VAL A 352 10.09 -10.40 11.74
N MET A 353 10.62 -9.99 10.59
CA MET A 353 11.60 -8.91 10.47
C MET A 353 11.12 -7.86 9.45
N TYR A 354 11.59 -6.61 9.62
CA TYR A 354 11.31 -5.54 8.66
C TYR A 354 12.26 -5.62 7.46
N ILE A 355 11.68 -5.52 6.25
CA ILE A 355 12.43 -5.33 5.01
C ILE A 355 12.31 -3.87 4.56
N TYR A 356 11.09 -3.35 4.54
CA TYR A 356 10.77 -2.02 4.05
C TYR A 356 9.74 -1.34 4.94
N ASP A 357 9.89 -0.03 5.10
CA ASP A 357 9.05 0.80 5.95
C ASP A 357 8.89 2.20 5.34
N SER A 358 7.79 2.40 4.62
CA SER A 358 7.49 3.70 4.00
C SER A 358 7.30 4.83 5.01
N ALA A 359 6.89 4.52 6.24
CA ALA A 359 6.73 5.53 7.28
C ALA A 359 8.06 6.16 7.69
N LYS A 360 9.17 5.41 7.59
CA LYS A 360 10.51 5.95 7.83
C LYS A 360 10.86 6.99 6.77
N ASP A 361 10.59 6.69 5.50
CA ASP A 361 10.87 7.59 4.38
C ASP A 361 9.98 8.84 4.45
N ILE A 362 8.68 8.65 4.75
CA ILE A 362 7.74 9.76 4.96
C ILE A 362 8.22 10.67 6.10
N LYS A 363 8.61 10.10 7.25
CA LYS A 363 9.10 10.88 8.39
C LYS A 363 10.42 11.60 8.08
N ALA A 364 11.34 10.93 7.36
CA ALA A 364 12.59 11.56 6.93
C ALA A 364 12.30 12.78 6.05
N ASN A 365 11.45 12.63 5.02
CA ASN A 365 11.06 13.72 4.15
C ASN A 365 10.39 14.88 4.90
N VAL A 366 9.46 14.57 5.83
CA VAL A 366 8.82 15.61 6.66
C VAL A 366 9.83 16.33 7.52
N ARG A 367 10.77 15.60 8.11
CA ARG A 367 11.85 16.20 8.93
C ARG A 367 12.79 17.07 8.11
N ASP A 368 13.23 16.58 6.94
CA ASP A 368 14.12 17.33 6.05
C ASP A 368 13.48 18.65 5.62
N VAL A 369 12.17 18.63 5.33
CA VAL A 369 11.43 19.85 5.02
C VAL A 369 11.30 20.76 6.24
N GLN A 370 11.01 20.21 7.42
CA GLN A 370 10.97 21.01 8.66
C GLN A 370 12.33 21.69 8.94
N GLU A 371 13.44 21.01 8.76
CA GLU A 371 14.79 21.55 8.87
C GLU A 371 15.02 22.65 7.81
N THR A 372 14.61 22.41 6.56
CA THR A 372 14.70 23.40 5.47
C THR A 372 13.84 24.63 5.75
N LEU A 373 12.61 24.46 6.24
CA LEU A 373 11.73 25.55 6.65
C LEU A 373 12.36 26.36 7.77
N PHE A 374 12.92 25.71 8.79
CA PHE A 374 13.58 26.40 9.91
C PHE A 374 14.79 27.22 9.45
N VAL A 375 15.67 26.60 8.65
CA VAL A 375 16.84 27.29 8.08
C VAL A 375 16.42 28.45 7.17
N GLY A 376 15.40 28.24 6.32
CA GLY A 376 14.84 29.26 5.43
C GLY A 376 14.26 30.44 6.19
N ILE A 377 13.49 30.21 7.26
CA ILE A 377 12.97 31.29 8.12
C ILE A 377 14.11 32.06 8.80
N LEU A 378 15.10 31.33 9.34
CA LEU A 378 16.25 31.97 10.00
C LEU A 378 17.03 32.83 9.02
N LEU A 379 17.29 32.35 7.81
CA LEU A 379 17.98 33.08 6.77
C LEU A 379 17.18 34.32 6.31
N ALA A 380 15.85 34.14 6.15
CA ALA A 380 14.96 35.26 5.85
C ALA A 380 15.02 36.36 6.95
N ILE A 381 15.00 35.97 8.22
CA ILE A 381 15.15 36.93 9.34
C ILE A 381 16.47 37.68 9.27
N VAL A 382 17.57 36.99 8.96
CA VAL A 382 18.89 37.63 8.80
C VAL A 382 18.87 38.63 7.66
N VAL A 383 18.33 38.27 6.50
CA VAL A 383 18.21 39.16 5.34
C VAL A 383 17.35 40.38 5.68
N VAL A 384 16.18 40.17 6.28
CA VAL A 384 15.29 41.26 6.72
C VAL A 384 16.00 42.20 7.68
N TYR A 385 16.79 41.67 8.63
CA TYR A 385 17.56 42.48 9.56
C TYR A 385 18.62 43.33 8.86
N LEU A 386 19.31 42.79 7.87
CA LEU A 386 20.30 43.51 7.07
C LEU A 386 19.69 44.67 6.26
N PHE A 387 18.47 44.48 5.74
CA PHE A 387 17.74 45.48 4.98
C PHE A 387 17.12 46.59 5.85
N LEU A 388 16.42 46.20 6.92
CA LEU A 388 15.69 47.15 7.77
C LEU A 388 16.59 47.85 8.81
N GLY A 389 17.74 47.28 9.17
CA GLY A 389 18.68 47.83 10.16
C GLY A 389 18.08 48.01 11.57
N ASN A 390 16.86 47.53 11.81
CA ASN A 390 16.14 47.76 13.06
C ASN A 390 15.57 46.43 13.60
N PHE A 391 16.02 46.08 14.82
CA PHE A 391 15.63 44.82 15.46
C PHE A 391 14.12 44.68 15.71
N ARG A 392 13.44 45.80 16.10
CA ARG A 392 12.01 45.80 16.35
C ARG A 392 11.20 45.53 15.07
N ALA A 393 11.55 46.22 13.99
CA ALA A 393 10.94 46.05 12.68
C ALA A 393 11.12 44.59 12.16
N THR A 394 12.35 44.08 12.28
CA THR A 394 12.67 42.68 11.94
C THR A 394 11.85 41.67 12.73
N LEU A 395 11.69 41.91 14.04
CA LEU A 395 10.89 40.99 14.89
C LEU A 395 9.43 40.95 14.44
N ILE A 396 8.83 42.09 14.12
CA ILE A 396 7.44 42.19 13.65
C ILE A 396 7.25 41.41 12.33
N THR A 397 8.15 41.67 11.36
CA THR A 397 8.13 40.95 10.08
C THR A 397 8.36 39.46 10.25
N SER A 398 9.28 39.07 11.15
CA SER A 398 9.60 37.65 11.42
C SER A 398 8.43 36.88 12.01
N ILE A 399 7.55 37.51 12.79
CA ILE A 399 6.34 36.86 13.35
C ILE A 399 5.29 36.61 12.26
N SER A 400 5.25 37.44 11.21
CA SER A 400 4.29 37.27 10.10
C SER A 400 4.54 36.00 9.31
N ILE A 401 5.78 35.52 9.17
CA ILE A 401 6.15 34.33 8.39
C ILE A 401 5.49 33.06 8.95
N PRO A 402 5.73 32.68 10.22
CA PRO A 402 5.11 31.47 10.77
C PRO A 402 3.59 31.55 10.82
N ILE A 403 3.01 32.72 11.01
CA ILE A 403 1.55 32.91 11.02
C ILE A 403 0.98 32.62 9.63
N SER A 404 1.62 33.11 8.58
CA SER A 404 1.20 32.88 7.20
C SER A 404 1.35 31.40 6.81
N LEU A 405 2.45 30.74 7.17
CA LEU A 405 2.67 29.31 6.93
C LEU A 405 1.66 28.43 7.67
N VAL A 406 1.43 28.71 8.96
CA VAL A 406 0.45 27.97 9.76
C VAL A 406 -0.97 28.19 9.22
N GLY A 407 -1.24 29.41 8.73
CA GLY A 407 -2.51 29.72 8.07
C GLY A 407 -2.74 28.91 6.80
N ALA A 408 -1.70 28.61 6.02
CA ALA A 408 -1.82 27.78 4.82
C ALA A 408 -2.35 26.37 5.12
N PHE A 409 -2.08 25.81 6.31
CA PHE A 409 -2.63 24.51 6.71
C PHE A 409 -4.16 24.51 6.82
N ILE A 410 -4.79 25.65 7.09
CA ILE A 410 -6.25 25.76 7.11
C ILE A 410 -6.82 25.48 5.72
N PHE A 411 -6.24 26.10 4.69
CA PHE A 411 -6.66 25.89 3.31
C PHE A 411 -6.35 24.48 2.81
N MET A 412 -5.19 23.94 3.16
CA MET A 412 -4.88 22.55 2.84
C MET A 412 -5.92 21.60 3.42
N TYR A 413 -6.33 21.80 4.68
CA TYR A 413 -7.34 21.00 5.34
C TYR A 413 -8.73 21.13 4.67
N VAL A 414 -9.15 22.36 4.36
CA VAL A 414 -10.44 22.64 3.71
C VAL A 414 -10.50 22.07 2.29
N LEU A 415 -9.39 22.14 1.55
CA LEU A 415 -9.27 21.61 0.19
C LEU A 415 -9.02 20.08 0.17
N GLY A 416 -8.90 19.44 1.33
CA GLY A 416 -8.68 18.00 1.44
C GLY A 416 -7.27 17.55 1.03
N PHE A 417 -6.28 18.44 1.02
CA PHE A 417 -4.91 18.10 0.70
C PHE A 417 -4.21 17.41 1.88
N SER A 418 -3.32 16.48 1.57
CA SER A 418 -2.44 15.84 2.55
C SER A 418 -1.11 16.58 2.67
N MET A 419 -0.40 16.38 3.79
CA MET A 419 1.00 16.73 3.88
C MET A 419 1.82 15.71 3.09
N ASN A 420 2.30 16.10 1.94
CA ASN A 420 3.07 15.29 1.03
C ASN A 420 4.24 16.09 0.45
N VAL A 421 5.11 15.44 -0.32
CA VAL A 421 6.29 16.10 -0.90
C VAL A 421 5.92 17.36 -1.68
N MET A 422 4.81 17.37 -2.43
CA MET A 422 4.39 18.52 -3.25
C MET A 422 3.94 19.71 -2.39
N THR A 423 3.10 19.47 -1.37
CA THR A 423 2.65 20.54 -0.46
C THR A 423 3.79 21.08 0.40
N LEU A 424 4.72 20.22 0.81
CA LEU A 424 5.88 20.61 1.59
C LEU A 424 6.87 21.44 0.75
N MET A 425 7.09 21.08 -0.52
CA MET A 425 7.86 21.90 -1.47
C MET A 425 7.21 23.27 -1.70
N ALA A 426 5.87 23.31 -1.81
CA ALA A 426 5.12 24.56 -1.92
C ALA A 426 5.36 25.47 -0.71
N LEU A 427 5.26 24.93 0.51
CA LEU A 427 5.51 25.68 1.74
C LEU A 427 6.96 26.17 1.84
N SER A 428 7.93 25.35 1.43
CA SER A 428 9.35 25.73 1.39
C SER A 428 9.59 26.90 0.44
N LEU A 429 9.01 26.84 -0.77
CA LEU A 429 9.07 27.94 -1.73
C LEU A 429 8.42 29.22 -1.19
N CYS A 430 7.31 29.07 -0.48
CA CYS A 430 6.55 30.20 0.06
C CYS A 430 7.34 31.05 1.06
N ILE A 431 8.33 30.52 1.79
CA ILE A 431 9.08 31.27 2.80
C ILE A 431 9.65 32.57 2.23
N GLY A 432 10.31 32.50 1.06
CA GLY A 432 10.88 33.68 0.41
C GLY A 432 9.80 34.65 -0.10
N ILE A 433 8.70 34.11 -0.63
CA ILE A 433 7.63 34.94 -1.21
C ILE A 433 6.80 35.65 -0.13
N LEU A 434 6.52 34.95 0.99
CA LEU A 434 5.67 35.48 2.06
C LEU A 434 6.32 36.66 2.83
N VAL A 435 7.65 36.76 2.80
CA VAL A 435 8.40 37.82 3.49
C VAL A 435 8.25 39.16 2.79
N ASP A 436 8.19 39.16 1.45
CA ASP A 436 8.19 40.37 0.63
C ASP A 436 7.05 41.34 0.97
N ASP A 437 5.82 40.83 1.06
CA ASP A 437 4.63 41.63 1.39
C ASP A 437 4.82 42.35 2.76
N ALA A 438 5.32 41.59 3.74
CA ALA A 438 5.53 42.13 5.09
C ALA A 438 6.67 43.14 5.14
N ILE A 439 7.77 42.96 4.34
CA ILE A 439 8.89 43.91 4.26
C ILE A 439 8.44 45.23 3.69
N VAL A 440 7.70 45.24 2.56
CA VAL A 440 7.27 46.47 1.90
C VAL A 440 6.37 47.30 2.81
N VAL A 441 5.40 46.66 3.49
CA VAL A 441 4.53 47.36 4.45
C VAL A 441 5.33 47.89 5.64
N GLN A 442 6.22 47.07 6.18
CA GLN A 442 7.05 47.41 7.34
C GLN A 442 8.01 48.58 7.05
N GLU A 443 8.68 48.54 5.90
CA GLU A 443 9.62 49.60 5.48
C GLU A 443 8.89 50.95 5.35
N ASN A 444 7.73 50.98 4.71
CA ASN A 444 7.00 52.24 4.54
C ASN A 444 6.48 52.82 5.86
N ILE A 445 5.99 51.96 6.76
CA ILE A 445 5.59 52.35 8.12
C ILE A 445 6.80 52.92 8.87
N PHE A 446 7.95 52.24 8.82
CA PHE A 446 9.16 52.63 9.52
C PHE A 446 9.71 53.95 9.00
N ARG A 447 9.77 54.14 7.67
CA ARG A 447 10.21 55.39 7.02
C ARG A 447 9.37 56.60 7.49
N ARG A 448 8.05 56.42 7.67
CA ARG A 448 7.19 57.50 8.20
C ARG A 448 7.44 57.78 9.68
N MET A 449 7.73 56.75 10.47
CA MET A 449 8.10 56.93 11.88
C MET A 449 9.42 57.67 12.04
N GLU A 450 10.41 57.42 11.18
CA GLU A 450 11.67 58.16 11.14
C GLU A 450 11.48 59.63 10.77
N ASN A 451 10.46 59.95 9.96
CA ASN A 451 10.08 61.33 9.64
C ASN A 451 9.35 62.05 10.78
N GLY A 452 9.19 61.41 11.96
CA GLY A 452 8.60 62.00 13.16
C GLY A 452 7.08 61.87 13.30
N GLU A 453 6.43 61.08 12.45
CA GLU A 453 4.98 60.80 12.60
C GLU A 453 4.72 59.86 13.80
N LYS A 454 3.55 60.01 14.42
CA LYS A 454 3.15 59.14 15.54
C LYS A 454 2.96 57.70 15.04
N PRO A 455 3.36 56.67 15.83
CA PRO A 455 3.32 55.25 15.41
C PRO A 455 1.98 54.80 14.82
N VAL A 456 0.87 55.10 15.46
CA VAL A 456 -0.49 54.73 14.97
C VAL A 456 -0.80 55.37 13.61
N VAL A 457 -0.41 56.65 13.42
CA VAL A 457 -0.66 57.40 12.16
C VAL A 457 0.25 56.83 11.05
N SER A 458 1.50 56.56 11.37
CA SER A 458 2.47 55.98 10.45
C SER A 458 2.03 54.57 10.00
N ALA A 459 1.49 53.78 10.94
CA ALA A 459 0.98 52.43 10.64
C ALA A 459 -0.19 52.48 9.65
N VAL A 460 -1.18 53.35 9.88
CA VAL A 460 -2.35 53.46 9.00
C VAL A 460 -1.97 54.02 7.64
N LYS A 461 -1.39 55.21 7.61
CA LYS A 461 -1.05 55.91 6.36
C LYS A 461 0.05 55.17 5.57
N GLY A 462 1.05 54.61 6.27
CA GLY A 462 2.11 53.85 5.63
C GLY A 462 1.59 52.57 4.96
N THR A 463 0.59 51.93 5.56
CA THR A 463 -0.05 50.77 4.93
C THR A 463 -0.92 51.17 3.76
N GLU A 464 -1.75 52.24 3.88
CA GLU A 464 -2.59 52.74 2.79
C GLU A 464 -1.81 53.08 1.52
N GLU A 465 -0.63 53.68 1.65
CA GLU A 465 0.21 54.05 0.51
C GLU A 465 0.71 52.88 -0.31
N VAL A 466 1.05 51.78 0.34
CA VAL A 466 1.63 50.60 -0.34
C VAL A 466 0.59 49.49 -0.57
N MET A 467 -0.60 49.63 -0.01
CA MET A 467 -1.65 48.59 -0.03
C MET A 467 -1.95 48.12 -1.46
N LEU A 468 -2.14 49.04 -2.41
CA LEU A 468 -2.46 48.68 -3.79
C LEU A 468 -1.30 47.93 -4.47
N ALA A 469 -0.05 48.34 -4.20
CA ALA A 469 1.13 47.69 -4.74
C ALA A 469 1.28 46.27 -4.18
N VAL A 470 1.12 46.08 -2.87
CA VAL A 470 1.18 44.76 -2.20
C VAL A 470 0.06 43.83 -2.67
N ILE A 471 -1.17 44.33 -2.83
CA ILE A 471 -2.25 43.57 -3.41
C ILE A 471 -1.91 43.15 -4.85
N ALA A 472 -1.39 44.06 -5.66
CA ALA A 472 -1.07 43.76 -7.05
C ALA A 472 0.03 42.70 -7.18
N THR A 473 1.09 42.78 -6.37
CA THR A 473 2.16 41.78 -6.36
C THR A 473 1.66 40.41 -5.90
N SER A 474 0.94 40.35 -4.80
CA SER A 474 0.34 39.11 -4.29
C SER A 474 -0.64 38.47 -5.28
N LEU A 475 -1.52 39.29 -5.92
CA LEU A 475 -2.45 38.78 -6.95
C LEU A 475 -1.70 38.27 -8.19
N THR A 476 -0.58 38.87 -8.55
CA THR A 476 0.27 38.41 -9.66
C THR A 476 0.82 37.01 -9.35
N ILE A 477 1.30 36.77 -8.13
CA ILE A 477 1.79 35.47 -7.71
C ILE A 477 0.66 34.42 -7.72
N VAL A 478 -0.51 34.78 -7.19
CA VAL A 478 -1.71 33.90 -7.23
C VAL A 478 -2.10 33.59 -8.68
N ALA A 479 -2.06 34.58 -9.58
CA ALA A 479 -2.36 34.40 -11.00
C ALA A 479 -1.36 33.49 -11.71
N VAL A 480 -0.10 33.43 -11.26
CA VAL A 480 0.92 32.51 -11.82
C VAL A 480 0.77 31.09 -11.29
N PHE A 481 0.49 30.92 -10.00
CA PHE A 481 0.46 29.58 -9.37
C PHE A 481 -0.91 28.88 -9.47
N SER A 482 -2.03 29.62 -9.52
CA SER A 482 -3.35 29.02 -9.66
C SER A 482 -3.52 28.18 -10.92
N PRO A 483 -3.07 28.61 -12.13
CA PRO A 483 -3.14 27.78 -13.33
C PRO A 483 -2.38 26.46 -13.21
N ILE A 484 -1.28 26.41 -12.45
CA ILE A 484 -0.53 25.16 -12.18
C ILE A 484 -1.45 24.15 -11.47
N GLY A 485 -2.28 24.61 -10.53
CA GLY A 485 -3.27 23.77 -9.85
C GLY A 485 -4.46 23.38 -10.72
N MET A 486 -4.66 24.01 -11.89
CA MET A 486 -5.73 23.74 -12.84
C MET A 486 -5.31 22.88 -14.03
N VAL A 487 -4.03 22.51 -14.13
CA VAL A 487 -3.55 21.59 -15.17
C VAL A 487 -4.32 20.28 -15.10
N THR A 488 -4.71 19.75 -16.26
CA THR A 488 -5.44 18.47 -16.37
C THR A 488 -4.48 17.30 -16.53
N GLY A 489 -4.97 16.08 -16.32
CA GLY A 489 -4.18 14.86 -16.44
C GLY A 489 -3.39 14.51 -15.19
N ILE A 490 -2.52 13.52 -15.31
CA ILE A 490 -1.71 12.98 -14.18
C ILE A 490 -0.79 14.06 -13.59
N ALA A 491 -0.08 14.78 -14.46
CA ALA A 491 0.80 15.87 -14.02
C ALA A 491 0.02 16.96 -13.27
N GLY A 492 -1.18 17.27 -13.73
CA GLY A 492 -2.05 18.25 -13.07
C GLY A 492 -2.48 17.78 -11.67
N ARG A 493 -2.85 16.53 -11.50
CA ARG A 493 -3.20 15.96 -10.18
C ARG A 493 -2.02 16.03 -9.20
N MET A 494 -0.79 15.77 -9.67
CA MET A 494 0.42 15.92 -8.85
C MET A 494 0.68 17.38 -8.45
N LEU A 495 0.51 18.31 -9.40
CA LEU A 495 0.85 19.71 -9.20
C LEU A 495 -0.26 20.52 -8.54
N ARG A 496 -1.50 20.03 -8.53
CA ARG A 496 -2.65 20.69 -7.95
C ARG A 496 -2.45 21.07 -6.47
N PRO A 497 -2.00 20.16 -5.58
CA PRO A 497 -1.71 20.52 -4.19
C PRO A 497 -0.61 21.57 -4.08
N PHE A 498 0.42 21.53 -4.93
CA PHE A 498 1.50 22.51 -4.97
C PHE A 498 0.96 23.91 -5.32
N GLY A 499 0.31 24.06 -6.47
CA GLY A 499 -0.15 25.37 -6.96
C GLY A 499 -1.15 26.04 -6.02
N PHE A 500 -2.15 25.30 -5.53
CA PHE A 500 -3.14 25.88 -4.61
C PHE A 500 -2.59 26.12 -3.21
N THR A 501 -1.60 25.36 -2.72
CA THR A 501 -0.96 25.62 -1.44
C THR A 501 -0.15 26.94 -1.49
N VAL A 502 0.60 27.20 -2.59
CA VAL A 502 1.28 28.47 -2.79
C VAL A 502 0.29 29.62 -2.85
N ALA A 503 -0.74 29.51 -3.69
CA ALA A 503 -1.75 30.56 -3.83
C ALA A 503 -2.45 30.87 -2.49
N ALA A 504 -2.82 29.86 -1.71
CA ALA A 504 -3.43 30.01 -0.40
C ALA A 504 -2.47 30.69 0.60
N ALA A 505 -1.22 30.26 0.64
CA ALA A 505 -0.20 30.84 1.53
C ALA A 505 0.00 32.34 1.25
N VAL A 506 0.06 32.73 -0.03
CA VAL A 506 0.20 34.13 -0.45
C VAL A 506 -1.03 34.96 -0.07
N ILE A 507 -2.26 34.44 -0.27
CA ILE A 507 -3.49 35.15 0.14
C ILE A 507 -3.51 35.40 1.65
N ILE A 508 -3.07 34.42 2.45
CA ILE A 508 -3.00 34.59 3.90
C ILE A 508 -1.92 35.59 4.27
N SER A 509 -0.74 35.53 3.62
CA SER A 509 0.35 36.49 3.84
C SER A 509 -0.08 37.92 3.58
N LEU A 510 -0.79 38.15 2.48
CA LEU A 510 -1.39 39.44 2.18
C LEU A 510 -2.30 39.94 3.31
N GLY A 511 -3.19 39.06 3.81
CA GLY A 511 -4.07 39.38 4.94
C GLY A 511 -3.28 39.70 6.23
N VAL A 512 -2.23 38.93 6.51
CA VAL A 512 -1.35 39.16 7.67
C VAL A 512 -0.53 40.46 7.53
N ALA A 513 0.03 40.71 6.36
CA ALA A 513 0.81 41.91 6.08
C ALA A 513 -0.01 43.20 6.21
N LEU A 514 -1.25 43.20 5.71
CA LEU A 514 -2.16 44.36 5.76
C LEU A 514 -2.89 44.54 7.10
N SER A 515 -2.91 43.53 7.98
CA SER A 515 -3.60 43.62 9.28
C SER A 515 -2.64 43.57 10.47
N LEU A 516 -1.83 42.51 10.57
CA LEU A 516 -0.98 42.26 11.72
C LEU A 516 0.24 43.22 11.77
N SER A 517 0.90 43.48 10.63
CA SER A 517 2.09 44.35 10.58
C SER A 517 1.75 45.76 11.01
N PRO A 518 0.71 46.46 10.50
CA PRO A 518 0.32 47.77 10.99
C PRO A 518 -0.14 47.75 12.46
N LEU A 519 -0.84 46.70 12.89
CA LEU A 519 -1.28 46.59 14.28
C LEU A 519 -0.09 46.54 15.24
N LEU A 520 0.92 45.73 14.98
CA LEU A 520 2.10 45.58 15.83
C LEU A 520 3.02 46.80 15.82
N ASN A 521 2.97 47.61 14.76
CA ASN A 521 3.71 48.89 14.70
C ASN A 521 3.00 50.04 15.36
N GLY A 522 1.66 49.98 15.46
CA GLY A 522 0.85 51.03 16.09
C GLY A 522 0.97 51.06 17.63
N TYR A 523 1.33 49.92 18.20
CA TYR A 523 1.53 49.72 19.64
C TYR A 523 3.04 49.58 19.97
#